data_e3ddae9ed1100919411677e197b52f69
#
_entry.id   e3ddae9ed1100919411677e197b52f69
#
_cell.length_a   1.000
_cell.length_b   1.000
_cell.length_c   1.000
_cell.angle_alpha   90.00
_cell.angle_beta   90.00
_cell.angle_gamma   90.00
#
_symmetry.space_group_name_H-M   'P 1'
#
loop_
_entity.id
_entity.type
_entity.pdbx_description
1 polymer ?
#
loop_
_entity_poly.entity_id
_entity_poly.type
_entity_poly.pdbx_seq_one_letter_code
_entity_poly.pdbx_strand_id
1 'polypeptide(L)'
;MIKLNLDIQPNQSLKYQNDQELYEIVIRTTSNATFYSVFRNQVEMISNQILIANTLLIQSKYQQTNGNFIFYSISDELPNYTKFNVSQFLYYATNEELING
;
A
#
# COMPACT_ATOMS: atom_id res chain seq x y z
N MET A 1 1.02 -10.06 -9.70
CA MET A 1 0.63 -8.96 -8.79
C MET A 1 -0.69 -8.36 -9.20
N ILE A 2 -1.43 -7.89 -8.24
CA ILE A 2 -2.74 -7.28 -8.48
C ILE A 2 -2.60 -5.78 -8.28
N LYS A 3 -2.96 -4.98 -9.30
CA LYS A 3 -2.96 -3.53 -9.16
C LYS A 3 -4.25 -3.09 -8.48
N LEU A 4 -4.11 -2.33 -7.41
CA LEU A 4 -5.26 -1.78 -6.68
C LEU A 4 -5.60 -0.40 -7.22
N ASN A 5 -6.89 -0.05 -7.20
CA ASN A 5 -7.33 1.21 -7.76
C ASN A 5 -7.21 2.33 -6.73
N LEU A 6 -6.19 3.17 -6.92
CA LEU A 6 -6.07 4.41 -6.18
C LEU A 6 -6.86 5.50 -6.88
N ASP A 7 -7.54 6.33 -6.10
CA ASP A 7 -8.18 7.54 -6.62
C ASP A 7 -7.18 8.69 -6.61
N ILE A 8 -7.42 9.69 -7.46
CA ILE A 8 -6.62 10.91 -7.45
C ILE A 8 -7.20 11.82 -6.36
N GLN A 9 -6.98 11.43 -5.10
CA GLN A 9 -7.51 12.10 -3.92
C GLN A 9 -6.43 12.09 -2.83
N PRO A 10 -6.28 13.19 -2.07
CA PRO A 10 -5.26 13.25 -1.02
C PRO A 10 -5.54 12.32 0.14
N ASN A 11 -6.80 12.08 0.43
CA ASN A 11 -7.22 11.21 1.54
C ASN A 11 -8.17 10.17 0.98
N GLN A 12 -7.87 8.91 1.22
CA GLN A 12 -8.70 7.82 0.69
C GLN A 12 -8.47 6.55 1.48
N SER A 13 -9.40 5.63 1.37
CA SER A 13 -9.22 4.28 1.85
C SER A 13 -9.64 3.30 0.78
N LEU A 14 -8.99 2.14 0.76
CA LEU A 14 -9.35 1.09 -0.17
C LEU A 14 -9.28 -0.24 0.54
N LYS A 15 -10.03 -1.21 0.03
CA LYS A 15 -10.10 -2.55 0.59
C LYS A 15 -9.61 -3.55 -0.43
N TYR A 16 -8.92 -4.58 0.06
CA TYR A 16 -8.52 -5.71 -0.73
C TYR A 16 -8.80 -6.98 0.07
N GLN A 17 -9.49 -7.92 -0.56
CA GLN A 17 -9.84 -9.18 0.08
C GLN A 17 -9.25 -10.35 -0.72
N ASN A 18 -8.53 -11.23 -0.02
CA ASN A 18 -8.16 -12.53 -0.56
C ASN A 18 -9.01 -13.60 0.14
N ASP A 19 -8.67 -14.88 -0.05
CA ASP A 19 -9.46 -15.98 0.48
C ASP A 19 -9.50 -16.03 2.02
N GLN A 20 -8.55 -15.40 2.68
CA GLN A 20 -8.37 -15.55 4.12
C GLN A 20 -8.43 -14.23 4.87
N GLU A 21 -8.23 -13.11 4.20
CA GLU A 21 -8.01 -11.84 4.88
C GLU A 21 -8.69 -10.69 4.16
N LEU A 22 -9.21 -9.76 4.95
CA LEU A 22 -9.70 -8.49 4.46
C LEU A 22 -8.73 -7.41 4.91
N TYR A 23 -8.15 -6.70 3.95
CA TYR A 23 -7.28 -5.56 4.22
C TYR A 23 -7.99 -4.26 3.94
N GLU A 24 -7.70 -3.26 4.75
CA GLU A 24 -8.07 -1.89 4.47
C GLU A 24 -6.81 -1.03 4.56
N ILE A 25 -6.56 -0.23 3.54
CA ILE A 25 -5.41 0.66 3.50
C ILE A 25 -5.95 2.08 3.47
N VAL A 26 -5.54 2.88 4.44
CA VAL A 26 -5.93 4.28 4.56
C VAL A 26 -4.74 5.14 4.21
N ILE A 27 -4.92 6.03 3.24
CA ILE A 27 -3.86 6.93 2.78
C ILE A 27 -4.27 8.35 3.12
N ARG A 28 -3.35 9.09 3.72
CA ARG A 28 -3.55 10.49 4.10
C ARG A 28 -2.39 11.32 3.61
N THR A 29 -2.70 12.44 2.98
CA THR A 29 -1.70 13.39 2.49
C THR A 29 -1.80 14.67 3.30
N THR A 30 -0.67 15.06 3.88
CA THR A 30 -0.50 16.37 4.50
C THR A 30 0.27 17.28 3.55
N SER A 31 0.51 18.53 3.94
CA SER A 31 1.29 19.46 3.11
C SER A 31 2.71 18.97 2.85
N ASN A 32 3.26 18.10 3.69
CA ASN A 32 4.67 17.73 3.64
C ASN A 32 4.92 16.26 3.30
N ALA A 33 3.93 15.38 3.47
CA ALA A 33 4.17 13.95 3.28
C ALA A 33 2.86 13.18 3.10
N THR A 34 3.00 11.96 2.62
CA THR A 34 1.90 11.01 2.51
C THR A 34 2.12 9.90 3.54
N PHE A 35 1.07 9.58 4.28
CA PHE A 35 1.11 8.55 5.32
C PHE A 35 0.09 7.46 5.01
N TYR A 36 0.34 6.28 5.56
CA TYR A 36 -0.60 5.18 5.40
C TYR A 36 -0.80 4.41 6.69
N SER A 37 -1.97 3.78 6.79
CA SER A 37 -2.30 2.82 7.83
C SER A 37 -2.82 1.55 7.18
N VAL A 38 -2.56 0.41 7.78
CA VAL A 38 -3.02 -0.89 7.29
C VAL A 38 -3.82 -1.59 8.37
N PHE A 39 -5.04 -2.01 8.02
CA PHE A 39 -5.89 -2.84 8.87
C PHE A 39 -6.02 -4.21 8.21
N ARG A 40 -5.93 -5.25 9.01
CA ARG A 40 -6.18 -6.63 8.56
C ARG A 40 -7.25 -7.25 9.45
N ASN A 41 -8.34 -7.67 8.80
CA ASN A 41 -9.51 -8.22 9.52
C ASN A 41 -9.98 -7.26 10.62
N GLN A 42 -10.01 -5.95 10.29
CA GLN A 42 -10.47 -4.86 11.17
C GLN A 42 -9.54 -4.55 12.34
N VAL A 43 -8.34 -5.12 12.35
CA VAL A 43 -7.33 -4.82 13.37
C VAL A 43 -6.23 -3.96 12.75
N GLU A 44 -5.95 -2.82 13.37
CA GLU A 44 -4.89 -1.94 12.90
C GLU A 44 -3.52 -2.58 13.12
N MET A 45 -2.78 -2.76 12.04
CA MET A 45 -1.44 -3.35 12.07
C MET A 45 -0.35 -2.29 11.97
N ILE A 46 -0.61 -1.27 11.17
CA ILE A 46 0.35 -0.19 10.89
C ILE A 46 -0.43 1.10 11.00
N SER A 47 0.10 2.04 11.77
CA SER A 47 -0.57 3.30 12.06
C SER A 47 0.29 4.47 11.59
N ASN A 48 -0.23 5.23 10.62
CA ASN A 48 0.36 6.49 10.16
C ASN A 48 1.86 6.42 9.88
N GLN A 49 2.27 5.39 9.13
CA GLN A 49 3.63 5.28 8.64
C GLN A 49 3.82 6.17 7.42
N ILE A 50 5.01 6.72 7.26
CA ILE A 50 5.30 7.50 6.07
C ILE A 50 5.35 6.56 4.87
N LEU A 51 4.71 6.97 3.77
CA LEU A 51 4.70 6.20 2.53
C LEU A 51 5.96 6.52 1.74
N ILE A 52 6.69 5.48 1.39
CA ILE A 52 7.95 5.59 0.64
C ILE A 52 7.81 4.82 -0.65
N ALA A 53 8.27 5.41 -1.75
CA ALA A 53 8.20 4.76 -3.05
C ALA A 53 9.05 3.49 -3.08
N ASN A 54 8.55 2.48 -3.78
CA ASN A 54 9.23 1.23 -4.06
C ASN A 54 9.59 0.43 -2.81
N THR A 55 8.72 0.48 -1.81
CA THR A 55 8.87 -0.28 -0.57
C THR A 55 7.62 -1.08 -0.27
N LEU A 56 7.78 -2.09 0.59
CA LEU A 56 6.66 -2.86 1.10
C LEU A 56 5.94 -2.08 2.21
N LEU A 57 4.62 -2.14 2.22
CA LEU A 57 3.83 -1.49 3.26
C LEU A 57 3.91 -2.21 4.59
N ILE A 58 3.90 -3.56 4.57
CA ILE A 58 4.07 -4.36 5.78
C ILE A 58 5.54 -4.71 5.90
N GLN A 59 6.26 -3.98 6.73
CA GLN A 59 7.71 -4.07 6.80
C GLN A 59 8.20 -5.20 7.71
N SER A 60 7.40 -5.57 8.71
CA SER A 60 7.76 -6.66 9.62
C SER A 60 7.35 -8.00 9.03
N LYS A 61 8.29 -8.93 8.93
CA LYS A 61 8.00 -10.26 8.40
C LYS A 61 7.03 -11.04 9.27
N TYR A 62 6.97 -10.75 10.57
CA TYR A 62 5.98 -11.42 11.43
C TYR A 62 4.55 -11.04 11.09
N GLN A 63 4.35 -9.86 10.56
CA GLN A 63 3.02 -9.35 10.22
C GLN A 63 2.60 -9.73 8.82
N GLN A 64 3.56 -10.08 7.97
CA GLN A 64 3.26 -10.54 6.61
C GLN A 64 2.76 -11.98 6.67
N THR A 65 1.56 -12.22 6.15
CA THR A 65 0.95 -13.54 6.11
C THR A 65 1.04 -14.14 4.70
N ASN A 66 0.07 -13.86 3.84
CA ASN A 66 -0.03 -14.46 2.51
C ASN A 66 0.58 -13.58 1.42
N GLY A 67 0.92 -12.36 1.73
CA GLY A 67 1.49 -11.43 0.78
C GLY A 67 1.70 -10.06 1.40
N ASN A 68 1.97 -9.08 0.53
CA ASN A 68 2.27 -7.73 0.98
C ASN A 68 1.83 -6.73 -0.09
N PHE A 69 1.84 -5.47 0.27
CA PHE A 69 1.54 -4.38 -0.64
C PHE A 69 2.82 -3.65 -0.99
N ILE A 70 2.91 -3.21 -2.23
CA ILE A 70 4.05 -2.45 -2.73
C ILE A 70 3.54 -1.16 -3.33
N PHE A 71 4.06 -0.02 -2.86
CA PHE A 71 3.80 1.26 -3.50
C PHE A 71 4.92 1.54 -4.49
N TYR A 72 4.59 1.56 -5.76
CA TYR A 72 5.55 1.69 -6.85
C TYR A 72 5.47 3.07 -7.47
N SER A 73 6.62 3.72 -7.66
CA SER A 73 6.73 4.97 -8.41
C SER A 73 7.75 4.77 -9.54
N ILE A 74 7.34 5.14 -10.76
CA ILE A 74 8.16 4.88 -11.96
C ILE A 74 9.54 5.53 -11.86
N SER A 75 9.61 6.73 -11.29
CA SER A 75 10.86 7.51 -11.23
C SER A 75 11.38 7.69 -9.81
N ASP A 76 10.99 6.80 -8.87
CA ASP A 76 11.35 6.95 -7.46
C ASP A 76 10.91 8.29 -6.86
N GLU A 77 9.90 8.90 -7.44
CA GLU A 77 9.40 10.17 -6.94
C GLU A 77 8.68 9.98 -5.62
N LEU A 78 8.67 11.02 -4.80
CA LEU A 78 7.90 11.02 -3.57
C LEU A 78 6.41 10.79 -3.87
N PRO A 79 5.69 10.12 -2.98
CA PRO A 79 4.27 9.91 -3.16
C PRO A 79 3.52 11.23 -3.36
N ASN A 80 2.70 11.27 -4.40
CA ASN A 80 1.92 12.45 -4.75
C ASN A 80 0.59 11.96 -5.32
N TYR A 81 -0.51 12.31 -4.64
CA TYR A 81 -1.81 11.77 -5.02
C TYR A 81 -2.21 12.14 -6.45
N THR A 82 -1.72 13.25 -6.99
CA THR A 82 -2.03 13.64 -8.38
C THR A 82 -1.44 12.68 -9.40
N LYS A 83 -0.49 11.84 -8.99
CA LYS A 83 0.15 10.84 -9.84
C LYS A 83 -0.35 9.42 -9.60
N PHE A 84 -1.28 9.24 -8.68
CA PHE A 84 -1.85 7.91 -8.41
C PHE A 84 -2.52 7.35 -9.66
N ASN A 85 -2.20 6.10 -9.99
CA ASN A 85 -2.63 5.40 -11.20
C ASN A 85 -2.17 6.05 -12.51
N VAL A 86 -1.25 6.99 -12.46
CA VAL A 86 -0.61 7.59 -13.64
C VAL A 86 0.85 7.11 -13.71
N SER A 87 1.64 7.43 -12.70
CA SER A 87 3.02 6.99 -12.56
C SER A 87 3.31 6.36 -11.21
N GLN A 88 2.35 6.36 -10.32
CA GLN A 88 2.45 5.78 -8.99
C GLN A 88 1.29 4.81 -8.79
N PHE A 89 1.61 3.60 -8.33
CA PHE A 89 0.66 2.49 -8.28
C PHE A 89 0.80 1.73 -6.97
N LEU A 90 -0.29 1.15 -6.51
CA LEU A 90 -0.29 0.24 -5.37
C LEU A 90 -0.62 -1.17 -5.86
N TYR A 91 0.22 -2.12 -5.50
CA TYR A 91 0.05 -3.52 -5.87
C TYR A 91 -0.05 -4.40 -4.64
N TYR A 92 -0.81 -5.50 -4.75
CA TYR A 92 -0.73 -6.62 -3.83
C TYR A 92 0.04 -7.75 -4.50
N ALA A 93 1.04 -8.29 -3.80
CA ALA A 93 1.85 -9.41 -4.28
C ALA A 93 1.77 -10.56 -3.27
N THR A 94 1.63 -11.78 -3.79
CA THR A 94 1.67 -12.97 -2.94
C THR A 94 3.09 -13.22 -2.46
N ASN A 95 3.23 -14.05 -1.41
CA ASN A 95 4.57 -14.43 -0.92
C ASN A 95 5.42 -15.05 -2.02
N GLU A 96 4.81 -15.86 -2.87
CA GLU A 96 5.53 -16.47 -3.99
C GLU A 96 6.04 -15.42 -4.96
N GLU A 97 5.22 -14.44 -5.30
CA GLU A 97 5.63 -13.35 -6.18
C GLU A 97 6.74 -12.50 -5.58
N LEU A 98 6.72 -12.30 -4.27
CA LEU A 98 7.76 -11.53 -3.57
C LEU A 98 9.10 -12.25 -3.57
N ILE A 99 9.09 -13.60 -3.49
CA ILE A 99 10.32 -14.40 -3.52
C ILE A 99 10.91 -14.43 -4.93
N ASN A 100 10.06 -14.59 -5.95
CA ASN A 100 10.48 -14.78 -7.33
C ASN A 100 10.56 -13.47 -8.12
N GLY A 101 10.05 -12.43 -7.58
CA GLY A 101 10.04 -11.12 -8.23
C GLY A 101 11.08 -10.20 -7.65
#